data_9f61d641d7785bb09997ff6f8f9c500a
#
_entry.id   9f61d641d7785bb09997ff6f8f9c500a
#
_cell.length_a   1.000
_cell.length_b   1.000
_cell.length_c   1.000
_cell.angle_alpha   90.00
_cell.angle_beta   90.00
_cell.angle_gamma   90.00
#
_symmetry.space_group_name_H-M   'P 1'
#
loop_
_entity.id
_entity.type
_entity.pdbx_description
1 polymer ?
#
loop_
_entity_poly.entity_id
_entity_poly.type
_entity_poly.pdbx_seq_one_letter_code
_entity_poly.pdbx_strand_id
1 'polypeptide(L)'
;MAFTPAQKHLFYTEIAKMVEAGFGIREAGRAMLDTRLPARQADLLRAMDAGLEAGKSITEAFGADDRSITELERRIIGAGERGGRLAPAFQHLADYFGMLATARRDALQSMAYPMLLLHLGLFVGVLVPGLMGQSDFIDIAKNFV
;
A
#
# COMPACT_ATOMS: atom_id res chain seq x y z
N MET A 1 -0.48 -0.09 -13.01
CA MET A 1 -1.01 -0.22 -11.62
C MET A 1 -0.07 0.51 -10.68
N ALA A 2 -0.60 1.26 -9.71
CA ALA A 2 0.21 1.99 -8.74
C ALA A 2 0.85 1.03 -7.71
N PHE A 3 2.01 1.41 -7.20
CA PHE A 3 2.70 0.71 -6.11
C PHE A 3 1.90 0.89 -4.81
N THR A 4 1.21 -0.14 -4.35
CA THR A 4 0.33 -0.04 -3.19
C THR A 4 1.12 0.10 -1.88
N PRO A 5 0.56 0.72 -0.81
CA PRO A 5 1.23 0.79 0.49
C PRO A 5 1.64 -0.59 1.04
N ALA A 6 0.81 -1.62 0.87
CA ALA A 6 1.15 -2.97 1.29
C ALA A 6 2.35 -3.54 0.52
N GLN A 7 2.43 -3.30 -0.79
CA GLN A 7 3.57 -3.70 -1.60
C GLN A 7 4.85 -2.94 -1.23
N LYS A 8 4.75 -1.64 -0.93
CA LYS A 8 5.88 -0.84 -0.46
C LYS A 8 6.37 -1.30 0.92
N HIS A 9 5.44 -1.62 1.82
CA HIS A 9 5.79 -2.19 3.12
C HIS A 9 6.64 -3.45 2.99
N LEU A 10 6.20 -4.42 2.19
CA LEU A 10 6.96 -5.65 1.95
C LEU A 10 8.31 -5.37 1.29
N PHE A 11 8.33 -4.53 0.26
CA PHE A 11 9.55 -4.16 -0.46
C PHE A 11 10.61 -3.55 0.47
N TYR A 12 10.23 -2.55 1.27
CA TYR A 12 11.17 -1.90 2.19
C TYR A 12 11.56 -2.79 3.37
N THR A 13 10.67 -3.68 3.81
CA THR A 13 11.00 -4.69 4.83
C THR A 13 12.08 -5.64 4.34
N GLU A 14 11.97 -6.16 3.13
CA GLU A 14 12.94 -7.11 2.58
C GLU A 14 14.31 -6.45 2.34
N ILE A 15 14.33 -5.25 1.74
CA ILE A 15 15.59 -4.55 1.49
C ILE A 15 16.27 -4.12 2.80
N ALA A 16 15.50 -3.69 3.81
CA ALA A 16 16.02 -3.36 5.13
C ALA A 16 16.71 -4.55 5.79
N LYS A 17 16.07 -5.72 5.78
CA LYS A 17 16.63 -6.95 6.35
C LYS A 17 17.95 -7.36 5.69
N MET A 18 18.02 -7.27 4.37
CA MET A 18 19.23 -7.62 3.63
C MET A 18 20.38 -6.65 3.94
N VAL A 19 20.09 -5.35 3.96
CA VAL A 19 21.10 -4.34 4.29
C VAL A 19 21.53 -4.46 5.75
N GLU A 20 20.63 -4.77 6.68
CA GLU A 20 20.95 -5.04 8.09
C GLU A 20 21.82 -6.29 8.26
N ALA A 21 21.60 -7.30 7.43
CA ALA A 21 22.43 -8.52 7.39
C ALA A 21 23.83 -8.28 6.78
N GLY A 22 24.12 -7.06 6.31
CA GLY A 22 25.42 -6.69 5.76
C GLY A 22 25.55 -6.76 4.25
N PHE A 23 24.48 -7.07 3.53
CA PHE A 23 24.48 -7.01 2.07
C PHE A 23 24.56 -5.57 1.58
N GLY A 24 25.36 -5.33 0.54
CA GLY A 24 25.34 -4.05 -0.16
C GLY A 24 23.97 -3.82 -0.81
N ILE A 25 23.58 -2.56 -0.96
CA ILE A 25 22.26 -2.20 -1.53
C ILE A 25 22.06 -2.80 -2.93
N ARG A 26 23.09 -2.85 -3.76
CA ARG A 26 23.05 -3.44 -5.10
C ARG A 26 22.86 -4.95 -5.04
N GLU A 27 23.57 -5.61 -4.13
CA GLU A 27 23.48 -7.05 -3.89
C GLU A 27 22.09 -7.44 -3.37
N ALA A 28 21.57 -6.67 -2.40
CA ALA A 28 20.21 -6.83 -1.89
C ALA A 28 19.16 -6.72 -3.00
N GLY A 29 19.28 -5.69 -3.84
CA GLY A 29 18.38 -5.49 -4.98
C GLY A 29 18.40 -6.64 -5.98
N ARG A 30 19.58 -7.17 -6.29
CA ARG A 30 19.74 -8.34 -7.19
C ARG A 30 19.15 -9.62 -6.59
N ALA A 31 19.40 -9.87 -5.31
CA ALA A 31 18.81 -11.01 -4.61
C ALA A 31 17.27 -10.95 -4.60
N MET A 32 16.70 -9.76 -4.47
CA MET A 32 15.25 -9.58 -4.57
C MET A 32 14.73 -9.84 -5.99
N LEU A 33 15.49 -9.50 -7.04
CA LEU A 33 15.11 -9.78 -8.44
C LEU A 33 15.01 -11.27 -8.75
N ASP A 34 15.74 -12.13 -8.03
CA ASP A 34 15.67 -13.58 -8.17
C ASP A 34 14.38 -14.17 -7.58
N THR A 35 13.61 -13.37 -6.85
CA THR A 35 12.29 -13.75 -6.31
C THR A 35 11.17 -13.34 -7.27
N ARG A 36 9.97 -13.93 -7.09
CA ARG A 36 8.79 -13.56 -7.89
C ARG A 36 8.23 -12.21 -7.45
N LEU A 37 8.70 -11.14 -8.06
CA LEU A 37 8.27 -9.77 -7.79
C LEU A 37 7.20 -9.28 -8.79
N PRO A 38 6.32 -8.36 -8.37
CA PRO A 38 5.50 -7.58 -9.29
C PRO A 38 6.38 -6.81 -10.29
N ALA A 39 5.94 -6.70 -11.54
CA ALA A 39 6.74 -6.11 -12.63
C ALA A 39 7.31 -4.72 -12.28
N ARG A 40 6.52 -3.86 -11.64
CA ARG A 40 7.00 -2.52 -11.23
C ARG A 40 8.14 -2.55 -10.19
N GLN A 41 8.09 -3.50 -9.27
CA GLN A 41 9.17 -3.65 -8.29
C GLN A 41 10.45 -4.13 -8.98
N ALA A 42 10.31 -5.08 -9.89
CA ALA A 42 11.42 -5.54 -10.70
C ALA A 42 12.01 -4.43 -11.57
N ASP A 43 11.17 -3.59 -12.19
CA ASP A 43 11.62 -2.46 -13.01
C ASP A 43 12.35 -1.41 -12.16
N LEU A 44 11.84 -1.10 -10.97
CA LEU A 44 12.50 -0.21 -10.02
C LEU A 44 13.89 -0.73 -9.62
N LEU A 45 13.99 -2.03 -9.27
CA LEU A 45 15.25 -2.63 -8.88
C LEU A 45 16.27 -2.69 -10.04
N ARG A 46 15.82 -2.95 -11.27
CA ARG A 46 16.69 -2.89 -12.45
C ARG A 46 17.18 -1.47 -12.73
N ALA A 47 16.30 -0.47 -12.61
CA ALA A 47 16.66 0.94 -12.78
C ALA A 47 17.65 1.37 -11.68
N MET A 48 17.44 0.93 -10.44
CA MET A 48 18.36 1.17 -9.33
C MET A 48 19.73 0.52 -9.60
N ASP A 49 19.77 -0.75 -10.00
CA ASP A 49 21.03 -1.46 -10.30
C ASP A 49 21.81 -0.75 -11.41
N ALA A 50 21.14 -0.38 -12.49
CA ALA A 50 21.75 0.38 -13.60
C ALA A 50 22.26 1.76 -13.16
N GLY A 51 21.51 2.46 -12.30
CA GLY A 51 21.92 3.75 -11.75
C GLY A 51 23.17 3.63 -10.88
N LEU A 52 23.20 2.66 -10.00
CA LEU A 52 24.37 2.38 -9.13
C LEU A 52 25.58 1.95 -9.94
N GLU A 53 25.39 1.16 -11.01
CA GLU A 53 26.46 0.78 -11.94
C GLU A 53 27.04 1.98 -12.68
N ALA A 54 26.20 2.97 -13.01
CA ALA A 54 26.62 4.24 -13.61
C ALA A 54 27.25 5.22 -12.59
N GLY A 55 27.45 4.80 -11.33
CA GLY A 55 28.07 5.63 -10.29
C GLY A 55 27.16 6.67 -9.65
N LYS A 56 25.84 6.56 -9.83
CA LYS A 56 24.88 7.43 -9.14
C LYS A 56 24.80 7.09 -7.65
N SER A 57 24.41 8.08 -6.84
CA SER A 57 24.07 7.84 -5.43
C SER A 57 22.86 6.91 -5.30
N ILE A 58 22.68 6.31 -4.15
CA ILE A 58 21.51 5.45 -3.86
C ILE A 58 20.22 6.25 -4.03
N THR A 59 20.22 7.47 -3.52
CA THR A 59 19.07 8.40 -3.64
C THR A 59 18.71 8.71 -5.08
N GLU A 60 19.71 8.96 -5.93
CA GLU A 60 19.50 9.23 -7.36
C GLU A 60 19.06 7.97 -8.12
N ALA A 61 19.64 6.80 -7.77
CA ALA A 61 19.30 5.54 -8.39
C ALA A 61 17.85 5.12 -8.10
N PHE A 62 17.39 5.29 -6.85
CA PHE A 62 15.97 5.09 -6.49
C PHE A 62 15.06 6.17 -7.07
N GLY A 63 15.53 7.40 -7.17
CA GLY A 63 14.77 8.53 -7.70
C GLY A 63 14.61 8.57 -9.21
N ALA A 64 15.20 7.63 -9.95
CA ALA A 64 15.10 7.58 -11.40
C ALA A 64 13.66 7.32 -11.91
N ASP A 65 12.80 6.73 -11.10
CA ASP A 65 11.38 6.52 -11.39
C ASP A 65 10.49 7.34 -10.44
N ASP A 66 10.19 8.57 -10.85
CA ASP A 66 9.30 9.49 -10.12
C ASP A 66 7.87 8.96 -9.89
N ARG A 67 7.47 7.92 -10.63
CA ARG A 67 6.13 7.33 -10.49
C ARG A 67 6.06 6.28 -9.39
N SER A 68 7.18 5.66 -9.05
CA SER A 68 7.26 4.59 -8.06
C SER A 68 7.72 5.09 -6.70
N ILE A 69 8.56 6.12 -6.67
CA ILE A 69 9.20 6.67 -5.47
C ILE A 69 8.72 8.10 -5.22
N THR A 70 8.16 8.35 -4.05
CA THR A 70 7.71 9.68 -3.63
C THR A 70 8.87 10.54 -3.15
N GLU A 71 8.65 11.85 -3.07
CA GLU A 71 9.63 12.78 -2.52
C GLU A 71 9.97 12.49 -1.05
N LEU A 72 8.99 12.02 -0.26
CA LEU A 72 9.22 11.58 1.11
C LEU A 72 10.21 10.41 1.17
N GLU A 73 10.01 9.40 0.33
CA GLU A 73 10.90 8.24 0.24
C GLU A 73 12.31 8.67 -0.13
N ARG A 74 12.46 9.54 -1.13
CA ARG A 74 13.77 10.10 -1.54
C ARG A 74 14.49 10.80 -0.39
N ARG A 75 13.78 11.62 0.38
CA ARG A 75 14.36 12.35 1.51
C ARG A 75 14.83 11.42 2.62
N ILE A 76 14.06 10.40 2.94
CA ILE A 76 14.41 9.41 3.97
C ILE A 76 15.60 8.56 3.52
N ILE A 77 15.60 8.07 2.28
CA ILE A 77 16.72 7.31 1.71
C ILE A 77 17.98 8.19 1.68
N GLY A 78 17.87 9.44 1.22
CA GLY A 78 18.99 10.38 1.18
C GLY A 78 19.56 10.71 2.54
N ALA A 79 18.71 10.83 3.56
CA ALA A 79 19.19 11.01 4.92
C ALA A 79 19.94 9.77 5.43
N GLY A 80 19.42 8.56 5.15
CA GLY A 80 20.06 7.29 5.49
C GLY A 80 21.40 7.10 4.76
N GLU A 81 21.48 7.47 3.48
CA GLU A 81 22.69 7.39 2.67
C GLU A 81 23.78 8.31 3.21
N ARG A 82 23.47 9.59 3.45
CA ARG A 82 24.43 10.55 4.01
C ARG A 82 24.88 10.23 5.42
N GLY A 83 23.99 9.64 6.22
CA GLY A 83 24.28 9.22 7.60
C GLY A 83 24.91 7.84 7.74
N GLY A 84 25.09 7.11 6.64
CA GLY A 84 25.57 5.71 6.68
C GLY A 84 24.59 4.75 7.39
N ARG A 85 23.30 5.08 7.42
CA ARG A 85 22.24 4.36 8.15
C ARG A 85 21.09 3.98 7.25
N LEU A 86 21.40 3.25 6.17
CA LEU A 86 20.39 2.83 5.17
C LEU A 86 19.40 1.82 5.74
N ALA A 87 19.83 0.82 6.50
CA ALA A 87 18.94 -0.18 7.07
C ALA A 87 17.84 0.47 7.95
N PRO A 88 18.15 1.34 8.92
CA PRO A 88 17.13 2.09 9.65
C PRO A 88 16.25 2.98 8.77
N ALA A 89 16.79 3.60 7.72
CA ALA A 89 16.00 4.39 6.79
C ALA A 89 14.95 3.56 6.05
N PHE A 90 15.34 2.41 5.53
CA PHE A 90 14.41 1.47 4.90
C PHE A 90 13.41 0.88 5.90
N GLN A 91 13.82 0.59 7.14
CA GLN A 91 12.90 0.14 8.18
C GLN A 91 11.84 1.20 8.50
N HIS A 92 12.21 2.48 8.61
CA HIS A 92 11.25 3.56 8.79
C HIS A 92 10.24 3.67 7.65
N LEU A 93 10.68 3.47 6.41
CA LEU A 93 9.78 3.43 5.25
C LEU A 93 8.85 2.22 5.31
N ALA A 94 9.36 1.04 5.69
CA ALA A 94 8.56 -0.16 5.87
C ALA A 94 7.45 0.06 6.92
N ASP A 95 7.80 0.62 8.07
CA ASP A 95 6.86 0.91 9.16
C ASP A 95 5.79 1.94 8.74
N TYR A 96 6.22 3.00 8.07
CA TYR A 96 5.32 4.03 7.54
C TYR A 96 4.28 3.44 6.57
N PHE A 97 4.73 2.67 5.59
CA PHE A 97 3.82 2.05 4.62
C PHE A 97 2.99 0.92 5.24
N GLY A 98 3.49 0.23 6.25
CA GLY A 98 2.75 -0.75 7.04
C GLY A 98 1.56 -0.11 7.77
N MET A 99 1.79 1.01 8.46
CA MET A 99 0.72 1.78 9.09
C MET A 99 -0.32 2.27 8.07
N LEU A 100 0.14 2.75 6.92
CA LEU A 100 -0.75 3.24 5.86
C LEU A 100 -1.61 2.11 5.26
N ALA A 101 -1.03 0.93 5.08
CA ALA A 101 -1.73 -0.26 4.59
C ALA A 101 -2.79 -0.74 5.58
N THR A 102 -2.47 -0.76 6.88
CA THR A 102 -3.40 -1.16 7.95
C THR A 102 -4.54 -0.16 8.05
N ALA A 103 -4.25 1.14 8.12
CA ALA A 103 -5.27 2.19 8.20
C ALA A 103 -6.25 2.13 7.01
N ARG A 104 -5.75 1.88 5.80
CA ARG A 104 -6.59 1.71 4.61
C ARG A 104 -7.47 0.47 4.70
N ARG A 105 -6.94 -0.64 5.20
CA ARG A 105 -7.70 -1.88 5.39
C ARG A 105 -8.79 -1.70 6.41
N ASP A 106 -8.48 -1.09 7.55
CA ASP A 106 -9.41 -0.85 8.64
C ASP A 106 -10.54 0.10 8.21
N ALA A 107 -10.22 1.15 7.44
CA ALA A 107 -11.22 2.04 6.88
C ALA A 107 -12.20 1.30 5.94
N LEU A 108 -11.70 0.42 5.08
CA LEU A 108 -12.53 -0.37 4.16
C LEU A 108 -13.39 -1.39 4.93
N GLN A 109 -12.85 -2.02 5.96
CA GLN A 109 -13.59 -2.98 6.79
C GLN A 109 -14.68 -2.30 7.62
N SER A 110 -14.40 -1.11 8.17
CA SER A 110 -15.38 -0.37 8.96
C SER A 110 -16.57 0.12 8.13
N MET A 111 -16.41 0.29 6.82
CA MET A 111 -17.51 0.65 5.90
C MET A 111 -18.37 -0.54 5.49
N ALA A 112 -17.91 -1.78 5.69
CA ALA A 112 -18.66 -2.96 5.28
C ALA A 112 -20.00 -3.09 6.01
N TYR A 113 -20.03 -2.82 7.32
CA TYR A 113 -21.25 -2.90 8.13
C TYR A 113 -22.31 -1.85 7.75
N PRO A 114 -21.99 -0.54 7.63
CA PRO A 114 -22.94 0.44 7.12
C PRO A 114 -23.47 0.14 5.72
N MET A 115 -22.61 -0.34 4.83
CA MET A 115 -23.00 -0.74 3.48
C MET A 115 -23.96 -1.93 3.49
N LEU A 116 -23.70 -2.93 4.33
CA LEU A 116 -24.60 -4.07 4.51
C LEU A 116 -26.00 -3.61 4.98
N LEU A 117 -26.05 -2.76 6.02
CA LEU A 117 -27.31 -2.23 6.55
C LEU A 117 -28.06 -1.39 5.52
N LEU A 118 -27.34 -0.57 4.76
CA LEU A 118 -27.95 0.24 3.68
C LEU A 118 -28.59 -0.67 2.63
N HIS A 119 -27.88 -1.70 2.17
CA HIS A 119 -28.41 -2.63 1.17
C HIS A 119 -29.58 -3.45 1.71
N LEU A 120 -29.48 -3.91 2.96
CA LEU A 120 -30.57 -4.65 3.61
C LEU A 120 -31.81 -3.76 3.79
N GLY A 121 -31.64 -2.52 4.25
CA GLY A 121 -32.72 -1.56 4.40
C GLY A 121 -33.40 -1.23 3.07
N LEU A 122 -32.60 -1.00 2.01
CA LEU A 122 -33.12 -0.78 0.66
C LEU A 122 -33.86 -2.01 0.11
N PHE A 123 -33.28 -3.20 0.30
CA PHE A 123 -33.88 -4.44 -0.11
C PHE A 123 -35.24 -4.67 0.56
N VAL A 124 -35.32 -4.52 1.89
CA VAL A 124 -36.57 -4.64 2.64
C VAL A 124 -37.55 -3.55 2.24
N GLY A 125 -37.10 -2.29 2.13
CA GLY A 125 -37.95 -1.15 1.76
C GLY A 125 -38.55 -1.22 0.35
N VAL A 126 -37.89 -1.93 -0.57
CA VAL A 126 -38.39 -2.11 -1.94
C VAL A 126 -39.19 -3.41 -2.07
N LEU A 127 -38.71 -4.50 -1.48
CA LEU A 127 -39.31 -5.83 -1.65
C LEU A 127 -40.61 -5.98 -0.85
N VAL A 128 -40.66 -5.50 0.39
CA VAL A 128 -41.83 -5.69 1.28
C VAL A 128 -43.08 -4.96 0.75
N PRO A 129 -43.03 -3.69 0.32
CA PRO A 129 -44.17 -3.03 -0.30
C PRO A 129 -44.61 -3.69 -1.61
N GLY A 130 -43.64 -4.19 -2.38
CA GLY A 130 -43.92 -4.90 -3.66
C GLY A 130 -44.63 -6.23 -3.48
N LEU A 131 -44.43 -6.91 -2.36
CA LEU A 131 -45.07 -8.20 -2.04
C LEU A 131 -46.42 -8.06 -1.32
N MET A 132 -46.59 -7.03 -0.49
CA MET A 132 -47.77 -6.85 0.36
C MET A 132 -48.83 -5.93 -0.22
N GLY A 133 -48.58 -5.27 -1.33
CA GLY A 133 -49.45 -4.20 -1.85
C GLY A 133 -49.22 -2.87 -1.09
N GLN A 134 -49.34 -1.75 -1.83
CA GLN A 134 -48.98 -0.43 -1.32
C GLN A 134 -49.90 0.06 -0.19
N SER A 135 -51.15 -0.42 -0.13
CA SER A 135 -52.14 -0.10 0.91
C SER A 135 -51.76 -0.67 2.28
N ASP A 136 -51.33 -1.91 2.34
CA ASP A 136 -51.07 -2.62 3.59
C ASP A 136 -49.81 -2.10 4.30
N PHE A 137 -48.83 -1.66 3.53
CA PHE A 137 -47.60 -1.07 4.08
C PHE A 137 -47.84 0.29 4.72
N ILE A 138 -48.70 1.12 4.09
CA ILE A 138 -49.06 2.46 4.63
C ILE A 138 -49.84 2.34 5.94
N ASP A 139 -50.71 1.35 6.07
CA ASP A 139 -51.48 1.12 7.27
C ASP A 139 -50.65 0.59 8.45
N ILE A 140 -49.68 -0.29 8.16
CA ILE A 140 -48.69 -0.71 9.18
C ILE A 140 -47.82 0.45 9.63
N ALA A 141 -47.30 1.26 8.71
CA ALA A 141 -46.49 2.45 9.03
C ALA A 141 -47.24 3.48 9.85
N LYS A 142 -48.55 3.72 9.60
CA LYS A 142 -49.42 4.62 10.38
C LYS A 142 -49.72 4.11 11.80
N ASN A 143 -49.74 2.81 11.99
CA ASN A 143 -50.04 2.22 13.31
C ASN A 143 -48.78 2.14 14.21
N PHE A 144 -47.59 2.45 13.69
CA PHE A 144 -46.31 2.37 14.42
C PHE A 144 -45.87 3.76 14.95
N VAL A 145 -46.56 4.85 14.58
CA VAL A 145 -46.35 6.21 15.06
C VAL A 145 -47.48 6.60 16.05
#